data_d7a4488ba617898b49ac16d43a880052
#
_entry.id   d7a4488ba617898b49ac16d43a880052
#
_cell.length_a   1.000
_cell.length_b   1.000
_cell.length_c   1.000
_cell.angle_alpha   90.00
_cell.angle_beta   90.00
_cell.angle_gamma   90.00
#
_symmetry.space_group_name_H-M   'P 1'
#
loop_
_entity.id
_entity.type
_entity.pdbx_description
1 polymer ?
#
loop_
_entity_poly.entity_id
_entity_poly.type
_entity_poly.pdbx_seq_one_letter_code
_entity_poly.pdbx_strand_id
1 'polypeptide(L)'
;SGQLEVTDMRASNRSEVVRVKDTPAEKSYTIRYKIEPITQKDLDQITQVMEIPKNNDDRNRRRRDHHRGKKRHVNEQDEPEIDYSQLKKAELTTLCEERGLAKSGTKDVLMERLMNFKEETLPLPSEDYVMEIMAKLQGCTLAQRTPERVAHRRADKIRKRKVLETSNPSIGIDDDGILFGEFSLRCESGTYVKETVHGDGGRTQPSIASLVKAKCTVEWLDVADIHAD
;
A
#
# COMPACT_ATOMS: atom_id res chain seq x y z
N SER A 1 15.65 9.25 -17.94
CA SER A 1 14.63 10.24 -18.37
C SER A 1 13.90 9.66 -19.58
N GLY A 2 12.67 9.17 -19.36
CA GLY A 2 11.84 8.68 -20.44
C GLY A 2 11.43 9.83 -21.37
N GLN A 3 11.63 9.68 -22.66
CA GLN A 3 11.07 10.60 -23.64
C GLN A 3 9.58 10.27 -23.79
N LEU A 4 8.72 11.27 -23.74
CA LEU A 4 7.31 11.13 -24.06
C LEU A 4 7.15 11.23 -25.57
N GLU A 5 6.68 10.15 -26.20
CA GLU A 5 6.26 10.17 -27.61
C GLU A 5 4.77 10.48 -27.69
N VAL A 6 4.41 11.47 -28.44
CA VAL A 6 3.02 11.88 -28.65
C VAL A 6 2.68 11.68 -30.12
N THR A 7 1.76 10.77 -30.41
CA THR A 7 1.28 10.47 -31.76
C THR A 7 -0.18 10.93 -31.91
N ASP A 8 -0.62 11.10 -33.16
CA ASP A 8 -2.03 11.36 -33.54
C ASP A 8 -2.70 12.56 -32.82
N MET A 9 -1.94 13.62 -32.63
CA MET A 9 -2.46 14.86 -32.04
C MET A 9 -3.56 15.47 -32.94
N ARG A 10 -4.74 15.70 -32.34
CA ARG A 10 -5.86 16.39 -32.99
C ARG A 10 -6.43 17.46 -32.08
N ALA A 11 -7.02 18.49 -32.72
CA ALA A 11 -7.79 19.46 -31.96
C ALA A 11 -8.97 18.79 -31.25
N SER A 12 -9.19 19.13 -30.00
CA SER A 12 -10.28 18.61 -29.18
C SER A 12 -10.99 19.76 -28.46
N ASN A 13 -12.20 19.54 -28.03
CA ASN A 13 -12.97 20.47 -27.23
C ASN A 13 -13.17 19.96 -25.79
N ARG A 14 -13.62 20.84 -24.90
CA ARG A 14 -13.79 20.51 -23.49
C ARG A 14 -14.74 19.33 -23.24
N SER A 15 -15.79 19.21 -24.06
CA SER A 15 -16.77 18.12 -23.90
C SER A 15 -16.17 16.76 -24.28
N GLU A 16 -15.31 16.69 -25.29
CA GLU A 16 -14.57 15.46 -25.64
C GLU A 16 -13.59 15.05 -24.56
N VAL A 17 -12.84 16.01 -24.02
CA VAL A 17 -11.93 15.75 -22.89
C VAL A 17 -12.69 15.21 -21.68
N VAL A 18 -13.84 15.80 -21.34
CA VAL A 18 -14.68 15.32 -20.24
C VAL A 18 -15.19 13.91 -20.53
N ARG A 19 -15.66 13.64 -21.75
CA ARG A 19 -16.15 12.32 -22.15
C ARG A 19 -15.08 11.25 -22.02
N VAL A 20 -13.86 11.49 -22.53
CA VAL A 20 -12.73 10.55 -22.39
C VAL A 20 -12.35 10.31 -20.92
N LYS A 21 -12.37 11.37 -20.12
CA LYS A 21 -12.08 11.28 -18.69
C LYS A 21 -13.12 10.48 -17.90
N ASP A 22 -14.39 10.65 -18.25
CA ASP A 22 -15.51 10.08 -17.50
C ASP A 22 -15.95 8.70 -18.07
N THR A 23 -15.45 8.31 -19.25
CA THR A 23 -15.69 6.97 -19.80
C THR A 23 -14.96 5.93 -18.94
N PRO A 24 -15.69 4.95 -18.37
CA PRO A 24 -15.07 3.86 -17.63
C PRO A 24 -14.29 2.97 -18.60
N ALA A 25 -12.98 3.09 -18.61
CA ALA A 25 -12.10 2.21 -19.37
C ALA A 25 -11.37 1.26 -18.46
N GLU A 26 -11.32 -0.01 -18.84
CA GLU A 26 -10.41 -0.97 -18.21
C GLU A 26 -8.97 -0.57 -18.53
N LYS A 27 -8.05 -0.93 -17.65
CA LYS A 27 -6.64 -0.59 -17.82
C LYS A 27 -5.77 -1.78 -17.52
N SER A 28 -4.74 -1.91 -18.32
CA SER A 28 -3.63 -2.83 -18.08
C SER A 28 -2.45 -2.08 -17.48
N TYR A 29 -1.84 -2.69 -16.49
CA TYR A 29 -0.69 -2.16 -15.76
C TYR A 29 0.42 -3.19 -15.77
N THR A 30 1.65 -2.73 -15.78
CA THR A 30 2.81 -3.54 -15.40
C THR A 30 3.30 -3.04 -14.05
N ILE A 31 3.57 -3.97 -13.14
CA ILE A 31 3.82 -3.66 -11.74
C ILE A 31 5.05 -4.44 -11.28
N ARG A 32 5.96 -3.73 -10.60
CA ARG A 32 7.04 -4.35 -9.82
C ARG A 32 6.91 -3.94 -8.36
N TYR A 33 7.10 -4.90 -7.46
CA TYR A 33 6.98 -4.68 -6.04
C TYR A 33 8.00 -5.52 -5.27
N LYS A 34 8.51 -4.97 -4.18
CA LYS A 34 9.37 -5.66 -3.22
C LYS A 34 8.55 -6.53 -2.29
N ILE A 35 9.14 -7.63 -1.85
CA ILE A 35 8.57 -8.56 -0.90
C ILE A 35 9.53 -8.66 0.28
N GLU A 36 9.10 -8.19 1.43
CA GLU A 36 9.90 -8.10 2.66
C GLU A 36 9.22 -8.88 3.79
N PRO A 37 10.00 -9.33 4.78
CA PRO A 37 9.42 -9.97 5.96
C PRO A 37 8.40 -9.05 6.64
N ILE A 38 7.36 -9.64 7.25
CA ILE A 38 6.29 -8.92 7.96
C ILE A 38 6.19 -9.43 9.40
N THR A 39 5.84 -8.55 10.33
CA THR A 39 5.54 -8.97 11.69
C THR A 39 4.16 -9.61 11.78
N GLN A 40 3.93 -10.45 12.80
CA GLN A 40 2.59 -11.02 13.01
C GLN A 40 1.54 -9.92 13.24
N LYS A 41 1.89 -8.86 13.94
CA LYS A 41 1.01 -7.71 14.20
C LYS A 41 0.57 -7.02 12.92
N ASP A 42 1.51 -6.74 12.02
CA ASP A 42 1.20 -6.07 10.75
C ASP A 42 0.41 -7.00 9.81
N LEU A 43 0.73 -8.32 9.82
CA LEU A 43 -0.06 -9.30 9.10
C LEU A 43 -1.51 -9.34 9.58
N ASP A 44 -1.73 -9.36 10.89
CA ASP A 44 -3.06 -9.33 11.48
C ASP A 44 -3.82 -8.07 11.07
N GLN A 45 -3.13 -6.92 11.01
CA GLN A 45 -3.72 -5.66 10.56
C GLN A 45 -4.17 -5.73 9.10
N ILE A 46 -3.32 -6.21 8.18
CA ILE A 46 -3.65 -6.26 6.74
C ILE A 46 -4.64 -7.37 6.40
N THR A 47 -4.86 -8.34 7.29
CA THR A 47 -5.81 -9.44 7.11
C THR A 47 -7.14 -9.22 7.83
N GLN A 48 -7.27 -8.19 8.67
CA GLN A 48 -8.52 -7.89 9.37
C GLN A 48 -9.69 -7.71 8.41
N VAL A 49 -10.86 -8.19 8.85
CA VAL A 49 -12.10 -7.98 8.10
C VAL A 49 -12.43 -6.50 8.03
N MET A 50 -12.61 -6.00 6.82
CA MET A 50 -12.91 -4.61 6.57
C MET A 50 -14.31 -4.27 7.08
N GLU A 51 -14.41 -3.39 8.08
CA GLU A 51 -15.67 -2.88 8.56
C GLU A 51 -16.25 -1.83 7.58
N ILE A 52 -17.55 -1.95 7.31
CA ILE A 52 -18.28 -0.91 6.57
C ILE A 52 -18.31 0.34 7.42
N PRO A 53 -17.85 1.49 6.91
CA PRO A 53 -17.92 2.74 7.64
C PRO A 53 -19.38 3.01 8.03
N LYS A 54 -19.66 3.08 9.32
CA LYS A 54 -20.96 3.56 9.80
C LYS A 54 -21.12 4.99 9.29
N ASN A 55 -22.23 5.27 8.59
CA ASN A 55 -22.56 6.61 8.10
C ASN A 55 -22.59 7.58 9.30
N ASN A 56 -21.44 8.12 9.63
CA ASN A 56 -21.34 9.24 10.53
C ASN A 56 -21.25 10.51 9.69
N ASP A 57 -22.20 11.39 9.91
CA ASP A 57 -22.31 12.77 9.48
C ASP A 57 -20.98 13.45 9.10
N ASP A 58 -20.47 13.11 7.91
CA ASP A 58 -19.22 13.65 7.36
C ASP A 58 -19.29 15.15 7.06
N ARG A 59 -20.50 15.74 7.15
CA ARG A 59 -20.72 17.17 6.93
C ARG A 59 -20.12 18.04 8.03
N ASN A 60 -19.98 17.53 9.25
CA ASN A 60 -19.43 18.29 10.38
C ASN A 60 -17.91 18.14 10.57
N ARG A 61 -17.28 17.07 10.06
CA ARG A 61 -15.82 16.89 10.11
C ARG A 61 -15.09 17.86 9.19
N ARG A 62 -15.60 18.10 7.97
CA ARG A 62 -14.96 18.98 6.98
C ARG A 62 -14.83 20.46 7.43
N ARG A 63 -15.61 20.89 8.41
CA ARG A 63 -15.54 22.27 8.96
C ARG A 63 -14.51 22.43 10.09
N ARG A 64 -14.08 21.34 10.74
CA ARG A 64 -13.11 21.38 11.85
C ARG A 64 -11.65 21.22 11.41
N ASP A 65 -11.39 20.57 10.29
CA ASP A 65 -10.02 20.28 9.84
C ASP A 65 -9.39 21.41 9.02
N HIS A 66 -10.14 22.44 8.64
CA HIS A 66 -9.58 23.60 7.95
C HIS A 66 -8.65 24.49 8.83
N HIS A 67 -8.61 24.23 10.14
CA HIS A 67 -7.78 25.01 11.07
C HIS A 67 -6.62 24.23 11.71
N ARG A 68 -6.41 22.95 11.34
CA ARG A 68 -5.24 22.20 11.76
C ARG A 68 -4.20 22.18 10.63
N GLY A 69 -3.07 22.80 10.93
CA GLY A 69 -1.98 23.03 9.99
C GLY A 69 -1.57 21.77 9.20
N LYS A 70 -1.15 22.03 7.96
CA LYS A 70 -0.62 21.05 7.00
C LYS A 70 0.38 20.12 7.67
N LYS A 71 -0.03 18.91 8.05
CA LYS A 71 0.92 17.82 8.23
C LYS A 71 1.43 17.47 6.83
N ARG A 72 2.74 17.64 6.62
CA ARG A 72 3.41 17.16 5.41
C ARG A 72 3.16 15.67 5.32
N HIS A 73 2.73 15.19 4.15
CA HIS A 73 2.79 13.77 3.80
C HIS A 73 4.25 13.34 3.93
N VAL A 74 4.53 12.55 4.92
CA VAL A 74 5.75 11.76 4.99
C VAL A 74 5.50 10.57 4.09
N ASN A 75 6.36 10.38 3.09
CA ASN A 75 6.39 9.14 2.32
C ASN A 75 6.71 8.00 3.30
N GLU A 76 5.88 6.97 3.34
CA GLU A 76 6.04 5.77 4.19
C GLU A 76 7.31 4.95 3.87
N GLN A 77 8.20 5.45 3.03
CA GLN A 77 9.41 4.73 2.63
C GLN A 77 10.62 4.98 3.53
N ASP A 78 10.54 5.99 4.42
CA ASP A 78 11.57 6.22 5.44
C ASP A 78 10.84 6.44 6.77
N GLU A 79 10.65 5.39 7.57
CA GLU A 79 10.51 5.62 9.00
C GLU A 79 11.81 6.30 9.46
N PRO A 80 11.76 7.54 9.97
CA PRO A 80 12.97 8.21 10.42
C PRO A 80 13.58 7.33 11.50
N GLU A 81 14.82 6.93 11.30
CA GLU A 81 15.59 6.20 12.30
C GLU A 81 15.48 6.98 13.62
N ILE A 82 14.79 6.40 14.60
CA ILE A 82 14.51 7.10 15.85
C ILE A 82 15.84 7.28 16.58
N ASP A 83 16.30 8.52 16.68
CA ASP A 83 17.45 8.84 17.52
C ASP A 83 17.06 8.73 19.01
N TYR A 84 17.24 7.54 19.56
CA TYR A 84 16.94 7.26 20.96
C TYR A 84 17.72 8.14 21.94
N SER A 85 18.84 8.76 21.53
CA SER A 85 19.65 9.62 22.37
C SER A 85 18.93 10.90 22.79
N GLN A 86 18.03 11.40 21.91
CA GLN A 86 17.24 12.61 22.13
C GLN A 86 16.02 12.38 23.03
N LEU A 87 15.63 11.13 23.25
CA LEU A 87 14.43 10.80 24.01
C LEU A 87 14.69 10.87 25.52
N LYS A 88 13.66 11.26 26.28
CA LYS A 88 13.67 11.22 27.74
C LYS A 88 13.52 9.78 28.22
N LYS A 89 14.00 9.51 29.45
CA LYS A 89 13.88 8.16 30.06
C LYS A 89 12.45 7.63 30.07
N ALA A 90 11.45 8.50 30.32
CA ALA A 90 10.05 8.11 30.33
C ALA A 90 9.58 7.61 28.95
N GLU A 91 9.98 8.29 27.88
CA GLU A 91 9.66 7.93 26.50
C GLU A 91 10.31 6.59 26.09
N LEU A 92 11.59 6.40 26.48
CA LEU A 92 12.28 5.12 26.28
C LEU A 92 11.62 3.97 27.07
N THR A 93 11.12 4.24 28.27
CA THR A 93 10.41 3.24 29.07
C THR A 93 9.10 2.84 28.39
N THR A 94 8.36 3.80 27.83
CA THR A 94 7.13 3.54 27.06
C THR A 94 7.43 2.71 25.81
N LEU A 95 8.47 3.07 25.06
CA LEU A 95 8.88 2.32 23.87
C LEU A 95 9.32 0.88 24.21
N CYS A 96 10.02 0.69 25.33
CA CYS A 96 10.34 -0.65 25.81
C CYS A 96 9.09 -1.45 26.16
N GLU A 97 8.08 -0.82 26.78
CA GLU A 97 6.81 -1.45 27.11
C GLU A 97 6.04 -1.87 25.86
N GLU A 98 5.93 -0.99 24.86
CA GLU A 98 5.26 -1.25 23.59
C GLU A 98 5.93 -2.42 22.81
N ARG A 99 7.24 -2.60 23.00
CA ARG A 99 8.01 -3.68 22.36
C ARG A 99 8.18 -4.93 23.23
N GLY A 100 7.52 -4.99 24.39
CA GLY A 100 7.62 -6.13 25.31
C GLY A 100 8.96 -6.27 26.00
N LEU A 101 9.79 -5.21 26.03
CA LEU A 101 11.11 -5.20 26.65
C LEU A 101 11.03 -4.80 28.13
N ALA A 102 12.05 -5.20 28.91
CA ALA A 102 12.13 -4.81 30.31
C ALA A 102 12.25 -3.29 30.48
N LYS A 103 11.35 -2.72 31.31
CA LYS A 103 11.22 -1.26 31.54
C LYS A 103 12.23 -0.70 32.58
N SER A 104 12.89 -1.57 33.31
CA SER A 104 13.83 -1.19 34.36
C SER A 104 15.24 -0.94 33.84
N GLY A 105 15.92 0.08 34.33
CA GLY A 105 17.29 0.39 33.97
C GLY A 105 17.58 1.89 33.91
N THR A 106 18.82 2.23 33.65
CA THR A 106 19.26 3.58 33.33
C THR A 106 18.84 3.97 31.92
N LYS A 107 18.95 5.23 31.53
CA LYS A 107 18.66 5.69 30.17
C LYS A 107 19.46 4.90 29.14
N ASP A 108 20.74 4.70 29.39
CA ASP A 108 21.66 3.99 28.48
C ASP A 108 21.27 2.53 28.28
N VAL A 109 20.86 1.84 29.36
CA VAL A 109 20.38 0.45 29.29
C VAL A 109 19.08 0.32 28.48
N LEU A 110 18.16 1.28 28.59
CA LEU A 110 16.94 1.30 27.83
C LEU A 110 17.22 1.57 26.34
N MET A 111 18.14 2.49 26.05
CA MET A 111 18.60 2.77 24.69
C MET A 111 19.24 1.54 24.04
N GLU A 112 20.17 0.89 24.75
CA GLU A 112 20.84 -0.31 24.26
C GLU A 112 19.86 -1.44 23.95
N ARG A 113 18.85 -1.65 24.82
CA ARG A 113 17.78 -2.63 24.55
C ARG A 113 16.99 -2.30 23.30
N LEU A 114 16.63 -1.02 23.10
CA LEU A 114 15.88 -0.58 21.92
C LEU A 114 16.70 -0.66 20.64
N MET A 115 18.01 -0.35 20.71
CA MET A 115 18.92 -0.47 19.56
C MET A 115 19.16 -1.94 19.16
N ASN A 116 19.21 -2.84 20.15
CA ASN A 116 19.41 -4.27 19.90
C ASN A 116 18.11 -5.04 19.66
N PHE A 117 16.95 -4.38 19.76
CA PHE A 117 15.67 -5.00 19.54
C PHE A 117 15.49 -5.26 18.04
N LYS A 118 15.37 -6.53 17.69
CA LYS A 118 14.92 -6.97 16.37
C LYS A 118 13.50 -7.50 16.50
N GLU A 119 12.60 -6.87 15.80
CA GLU A 119 11.22 -7.34 15.74
C GLU A 119 11.19 -8.71 15.05
N GLU A 120 10.51 -9.67 15.65
CA GLU A 120 10.36 -11.00 15.07
C GLU A 120 9.45 -10.93 13.86
N THR A 121 9.98 -11.30 12.71
CA THR A 121 9.24 -11.30 11.44
C THR A 121 8.97 -12.72 11.00
N LEU A 122 7.92 -12.89 10.22
CA LEU A 122 7.59 -14.14 9.57
C LEU A 122 8.59 -14.43 8.44
N PRO A 123 8.86 -15.70 8.15
CA PRO A 123 9.72 -16.07 7.04
C PRO A 123 9.12 -15.61 5.71
N LEU A 124 9.99 -15.27 4.77
CA LEU A 124 9.56 -14.95 3.41
C LEU A 124 8.85 -16.14 2.75
N PRO A 125 7.83 -15.86 1.92
CA PRO A 125 7.17 -16.90 1.14
C PRO A 125 8.14 -17.49 0.09
N SER A 126 7.91 -18.73 -0.33
CA SER A 126 8.64 -19.30 -1.47
C SER A 126 8.24 -18.63 -2.78
N GLU A 127 9.15 -18.59 -3.75
CA GLU A 127 8.91 -18.04 -5.08
C GLU A 127 7.70 -18.70 -5.75
N ASP A 128 7.61 -20.02 -5.71
CA ASP A 128 6.48 -20.79 -6.27
C ASP A 128 5.14 -20.36 -5.67
N TYR A 129 5.10 -20.13 -4.35
CA TYR A 129 3.89 -19.68 -3.67
C TYR A 129 3.48 -18.27 -4.10
N VAL A 130 4.43 -17.36 -4.25
CA VAL A 130 4.14 -16.00 -4.74
C VAL A 130 3.61 -16.04 -6.18
N MET A 131 4.22 -16.88 -7.04
CA MET A 131 3.75 -17.10 -8.41
C MET A 131 2.31 -17.61 -8.45
N GLU A 132 1.98 -18.59 -7.62
CA GLU A 132 0.63 -19.12 -7.49
C GLU A 132 -0.38 -18.06 -7.05
N ILE A 133 -0.01 -17.21 -6.09
CA ILE A 133 -0.86 -16.12 -5.61
C ILE A 133 -1.11 -15.09 -6.71
N MET A 134 -0.09 -14.69 -7.48
CA MET A 134 -0.27 -13.78 -8.61
C MET A 134 -1.25 -14.33 -9.64
N ALA A 135 -1.17 -15.63 -9.96
CA ALA A 135 -2.11 -16.28 -10.86
C ALA A 135 -3.53 -16.33 -10.28
N LYS A 136 -3.69 -16.57 -8.98
CA LYS A 136 -4.99 -16.62 -8.28
C LYS A 136 -5.71 -15.28 -8.19
N LEU A 137 -5.03 -14.17 -8.39
CA LEU A 137 -5.68 -12.84 -8.45
C LEU A 137 -6.62 -12.70 -9.63
N GLN A 138 -6.39 -13.42 -10.73
CA GLN A 138 -7.25 -13.38 -11.89
C GLN A 138 -8.68 -13.79 -11.54
N GLY A 139 -9.64 -12.97 -11.94
CA GLY A 139 -11.06 -13.19 -11.65
C GLY A 139 -11.49 -12.78 -10.24
N CYS A 140 -10.57 -12.46 -9.34
CA CYS A 140 -10.89 -12.02 -7.99
C CYS A 140 -11.66 -10.69 -7.98
N THR A 141 -12.55 -10.56 -7.01
CA THR A 141 -13.19 -9.29 -6.69
C THR A 141 -12.52 -8.68 -5.47
N LEU A 142 -11.91 -7.53 -5.67
CA LEU A 142 -11.27 -6.74 -4.61
C LEU A 142 -12.32 -5.88 -3.92
N ALA A 143 -12.38 -5.91 -2.60
CA ALA A 143 -13.11 -4.94 -1.79
C ALA A 143 -12.12 -3.85 -1.38
N GLN A 144 -12.24 -2.65 -1.97
CA GLN A 144 -11.33 -1.53 -1.75
C GLN A 144 -12.06 -0.40 -1.03
N ARG A 145 -11.70 -0.14 0.21
CA ARG A 145 -12.09 1.07 0.92
C ARG A 145 -11.30 2.25 0.35
N THR A 146 -11.87 3.44 0.42
CA THR A 146 -11.15 4.66 -0.02
C THR A 146 -9.75 4.68 0.60
N PRO A 147 -8.67 4.69 -0.20
CA PRO A 147 -7.31 4.63 0.32
C PRO A 147 -6.98 5.77 1.26
N GLU A 148 -6.16 5.52 2.26
CA GLU A 148 -5.80 6.51 3.26
C GLU A 148 -5.17 7.75 2.64
N ARG A 149 -4.28 7.58 1.66
CA ARG A 149 -3.64 8.69 0.92
C ARG A 149 -4.61 9.65 0.24
N VAL A 150 -5.85 9.26 -0.02
CA VAL A 150 -6.88 10.11 -0.65
C VAL A 150 -8.10 10.35 0.23
N ALA A 151 -8.12 9.82 1.46
CA ALA A 151 -9.24 9.95 2.39
C ALA A 151 -9.58 11.41 2.74
N HIS A 152 -8.59 12.29 2.70
CA HIS A 152 -8.78 13.73 2.96
C HIS A 152 -9.64 14.44 1.90
N ARG A 153 -9.76 13.90 0.67
CA ARG A 153 -10.46 14.51 -0.46
C ARG A 153 -11.58 13.67 -1.06
N ARG A 154 -11.76 12.42 -0.60
CA ARG A 154 -12.77 11.50 -1.10
C ARG A 154 -13.64 10.96 0.03
N ALA A 155 -14.90 10.71 -0.26
CA ALA A 155 -15.79 10.04 0.69
C ALA A 155 -15.29 8.62 0.97
N ASP A 156 -15.28 8.23 2.25
CA ASP A 156 -14.90 6.89 2.69
C ASP A 156 -15.98 5.88 2.30
N LYS A 157 -15.66 5.04 1.33
CA LYS A 157 -16.57 4.05 0.76
C LYS A 157 -15.80 2.79 0.38
N ILE A 158 -16.43 1.63 0.54
CA ILE A 158 -15.95 0.37 0.01
C ILE A 158 -16.49 0.22 -1.42
N ARG A 159 -15.58 -0.04 -2.36
CA ARG A 159 -15.90 -0.31 -3.76
C ARG A 159 -15.41 -1.70 -4.14
N LYS A 160 -16.25 -2.46 -4.81
CA LYS A 160 -15.84 -3.72 -5.41
C LYS A 160 -15.23 -3.44 -6.77
N ARG A 161 -14.10 -4.11 -7.06
CA ARG A 161 -13.41 -4.00 -8.35
C ARG A 161 -12.90 -5.37 -8.74
N LYS A 162 -13.08 -5.73 -10.00
CA LYS A 162 -12.67 -7.03 -10.51
C LYS A 162 -11.28 -6.95 -11.14
N VAL A 163 -10.46 -7.93 -10.82
CA VAL A 163 -9.24 -8.25 -11.57
C VAL A 163 -9.66 -9.10 -12.76
N LEU A 164 -9.45 -8.63 -13.95
CA LEU A 164 -9.91 -9.29 -15.18
C LEU A 164 -8.89 -10.31 -15.65
N GLU A 165 -7.62 -9.91 -15.64
CA GLU A 165 -6.52 -10.73 -16.12
C GLU A 165 -5.25 -10.45 -15.33
N THR A 166 -4.45 -11.48 -15.13
CA THR A 166 -3.06 -11.40 -14.68
C THR A 166 -2.18 -12.16 -15.64
N SER A 167 -1.04 -11.60 -16.03
CA SER A 167 -0.12 -12.21 -16.98
C SER A 167 1.33 -11.86 -16.68
N ASN A 168 2.26 -12.58 -17.33
CA ASN A 168 3.70 -12.37 -17.25
C ASN A 168 4.25 -12.31 -15.79
N PRO A 169 3.84 -13.23 -14.89
CA PRO A 169 4.38 -13.21 -13.55
C PRO A 169 5.85 -13.62 -13.58
N SER A 170 6.67 -12.88 -12.86
CA SER A 170 8.09 -13.20 -12.63
C SER A 170 8.48 -12.87 -11.20
N ILE A 171 9.45 -13.59 -10.67
CA ILE A 171 10.04 -13.38 -9.35
C ILE A 171 11.54 -13.37 -9.51
N GLY A 172 12.20 -12.53 -8.75
CA GLY A 172 13.65 -12.43 -8.72
C GLY A 172 14.16 -11.84 -7.42
N ILE A 173 15.46 -11.79 -7.30
CA ILE A 173 16.17 -11.14 -6.21
C ILE A 173 16.94 -9.97 -6.83
N ASP A 174 16.83 -8.78 -6.25
CA ASP A 174 17.54 -7.61 -6.71
C ASP A 174 19.01 -7.60 -6.24
N ASP A 175 19.77 -6.57 -6.66
CA ASP A 175 21.19 -6.43 -6.33
C ASP A 175 21.43 -6.27 -4.81
N ASP A 176 20.42 -5.82 -4.06
CA ASP A 176 20.44 -5.68 -2.60
C ASP A 176 20.03 -6.98 -1.88
N GLY A 177 19.71 -8.04 -2.60
CA GLY A 177 19.26 -9.31 -2.05
C GLY A 177 17.78 -9.33 -1.65
N ILE A 178 16.98 -8.36 -2.10
CA ILE A 178 15.56 -8.26 -1.77
C ILE A 178 14.74 -9.01 -2.82
N LEU A 179 13.81 -9.83 -2.33
CA LEU A 179 12.87 -10.54 -3.20
C LEU A 179 11.89 -9.55 -3.84
N PHE A 180 11.68 -9.65 -5.14
CA PHE A 180 10.68 -8.85 -5.86
C PHE A 180 9.79 -9.71 -6.75
N GLY A 181 8.59 -9.20 -7.02
CA GLY A 181 7.67 -9.76 -8.01
C GLY A 181 7.31 -8.74 -9.07
N GLU A 182 7.15 -9.22 -10.30
CA GLU A 182 6.62 -8.45 -11.43
C GLU A 182 5.45 -9.19 -12.07
N PHE A 183 4.45 -8.46 -12.52
CA PHE A 183 3.34 -9.03 -13.30
C PHE A 183 2.56 -7.94 -14.02
N SER A 184 1.78 -8.35 -15.01
CA SER A 184 0.80 -7.49 -15.66
C SER A 184 -0.57 -7.73 -15.08
N LEU A 185 -1.34 -6.64 -14.88
CA LEU A 185 -2.66 -6.64 -14.28
C LEU A 185 -3.65 -5.86 -15.14
N ARG A 186 -4.71 -6.51 -15.63
CA ARG A 186 -5.86 -5.83 -16.22
C ARG A 186 -7.01 -5.81 -15.22
N CYS A 187 -7.59 -4.64 -15.00
CA CYS A 187 -8.64 -4.45 -14.01
C CYS A 187 -9.67 -3.40 -14.43
N GLU A 188 -10.82 -3.44 -13.75
CA GLU A 188 -11.88 -2.46 -13.94
C GLU A 188 -11.43 -1.03 -13.64
N SER A 189 -12.06 -0.08 -14.32
CA SER A 189 -11.84 1.35 -14.09
C SER A 189 -12.03 1.74 -12.61
N GLY A 190 -11.13 2.58 -12.13
CA GLY A 190 -11.17 3.07 -10.75
C GLY A 190 -10.65 2.08 -9.70
N THR A 191 -9.99 1.01 -10.12
CA THR A 191 -9.22 0.15 -9.22
C THR A 191 -8.02 0.91 -8.65
N TYR A 192 -7.79 0.76 -7.37
CA TYR A 192 -6.61 1.28 -6.70
C TYR A 192 -5.49 0.23 -6.76
N VAL A 193 -4.68 0.30 -7.80
CA VAL A 193 -3.73 -0.76 -8.15
C VAL A 193 -2.61 -0.89 -7.12
N LYS A 194 -2.07 0.21 -6.59
CA LYS A 194 -1.04 0.15 -5.54
C LYS A 194 -1.57 -0.56 -4.30
N GLU A 195 -2.79 -0.23 -3.90
CA GLU A 195 -3.47 -0.83 -2.76
C GLU A 195 -3.79 -2.31 -2.98
N THR A 196 -3.94 -2.76 -4.23
CA THR A 196 -4.05 -4.19 -4.55
C THR A 196 -2.77 -4.94 -4.19
N VAL A 197 -1.62 -4.29 -4.25
CA VAL A 197 -0.33 -4.88 -3.86
C VAL A 197 -0.16 -4.86 -2.34
N HIS A 198 -0.13 -3.68 -1.71
CA HIS A 198 0.26 -3.53 -0.30
C HIS A 198 -0.89 -3.64 0.71
N GLY A 199 -2.14 -3.62 0.26
CA GLY A 199 -3.31 -3.82 1.14
C GLY A 199 -3.79 -2.58 1.90
N ASP A 200 -3.01 -1.49 1.97
CA ASP A 200 -3.37 -0.23 2.65
C ASP A 200 -3.87 -0.46 4.09
N GLY A 201 -3.10 -1.19 4.89
CA GLY A 201 -3.47 -1.49 6.29
C GLY A 201 -4.78 -2.27 6.42
N GLY A 202 -5.09 -3.17 5.49
CA GLY A 202 -6.34 -3.95 5.46
C GLY A 202 -7.52 -3.25 4.76
N ARG A 203 -7.32 -2.05 4.19
CA ARG A 203 -8.36 -1.31 3.45
C ARG A 203 -8.62 -1.87 2.04
N THR A 204 -7.79 -2.78 1.56
CA THR A 204 -7.99 -3.54 0.32
C THR A 204 -7.88 -5.03 0.60
N GLN A 205 -8.94 -5.78 0.26
CA GLN A 205 -8.99 -7.22 0.47
C GLN A 205 -9.66 -7.95 -0.71
N PRO A 206 -9.05 -9.08 -1.17
CA PRO A 206 -7.70 -9.48 -0.85
C PRO A 206 -6.65 -8.52 -1.44
N SER A 207 -5.43 -8.54 -0.89
CA SER A 207 -4.26 -7.89 -1.47
C SER A 207 -3.14 -8.91 -1.65
N ILE A 208 -2.14 -8.62 -2.48
CA ILE A 208 -0.98 -9.51 -2.62
C ILE A 208 -0.32 -9.70 -1.25
N ALA A 209 -0.04 -8.62 -0.53
CA ALA A 209 0.56 -8.67 0.80
C ALA A 209 -0.20 -9.58 1.78
N SER A 210 -1.53 -9.49 1.82
CA SER A 210 -2.35 -10.34 2.69
C SER A 210 -2.33 -11.82 2.28
N LEU A 211 -2.23 -12.10 0.99
CA LEU A 211 -2.23 -13.46 0.46
C LEU A 211 -0.86 -14.13 0.60
N VAL A 212 0.22 -13.42 0.30
CA VAL A 212 1.60 -13.95 0.42
C VAL A 212 2.12 -13.90 1.86
N LYS A 213 1.42 -13.20 2.78
CA LYS A 213 1.80 -13.01 4.19
C LYS A 213 3.18 -12.37 4.33
N ALA A 214 3.41 -11.32 3.53
CA ALA A 214 4.65 -10.56 3.52
C ALA A 214 4.34 -9.08 3.31
N LYS A 215 5.26 -8.20 3.71
CA LYS A 215 5.15 -6.78 3.39
C LYS A 215 5.46 -6.61 1.90
N CYS A 216 4.54 -5.99 1.16
CA CYS A 216 4.70 -5.74 -0.27
C CYS A 216 4.70 -4.23 -0.54
N THR A 217 5.75 -3.75 -1.18
CA THR A 217 5.92 -2.31 -1.51
C THR A 217 6.09 -2.14 -3.01
N VAL A 218 5.22 -1.32 -3.63
CA VAL A 218 5.32 -1.06 -5.08
C VAL A 218 6.54 -0.22 -5.36
N GLU A 219 7.46 -0.72 -6.20
CA GLU A 219 8.62 0.02 -6.67
C GLU A 219 8.24 0.92 -7.85
N TRP A 220 7.64 0.32 -8.87
CA TRP A 220 7.11 1.08 -10.00
C TRP A 220 5.82 0.47 -10.54
N LEU A 221 5.07 1.29 -11.23
CA LEU A 221 3.79 0.94 -11.82
C LEU A 221 3.57 1.80 -13.06
N ASP A 222 3.46 1.12 -14.20
CA ASP A 222 3.21 1.75 -15.50
C ASP A 222 1.84 1.36 -16.05
N VAL A 223 1.19 2.29 -16.73
CA VAL A 223 -0.04 2.01 -17.49
C VAL A 223 0.38 1.47 -18.85
N ALA A 224 0.22 0.17 -19.05
CA ALA A 224 0.59 -0.49 -20.29
C ALA A 224 -0.44 -0.29 -21.40
N ASP A 225 -1.74 -0.24 -21.04
CA ASP A 225 -2.82 -0.06 -22.02
C ASP A 225 -4.10 0.51 -21.39
N ILE A 226 -4.92 1.16 -22.20
CA ILE A 226 -6.24 1.68 -21.84
C ILE A 226 -7.26 1.13 -22.84
N HIS A 227 -8.08 0.19 -22.38
CA HIS A 227 -9.10 -0.47 -23.20
C HIS A 227 -10.35 0.41 -23.25
N ALA A 228 -10.34 1.40 -24.14
CA ALA A 228 -11.49 2.25 -24.42
C ALA A 228 -12.17 1.72 -25.70
N ASP A 229 -13.45 1.33 -25.60
CA ASP A 229 -14.31 1.00 -26.72
C ASP A 229 -14.71 2.26 -27.51
#